data_aa07a7e860aaf7ccb2ee290f3a296a1c
#
_entry.id   aa07a7e860aaf7ccb2ee290f3a296a1c
#
_cell.length_a   1.000
_cell.length_b   1.000
_cell.length_c   1.000
_cell.angle_alpha   90.00
_cell.angle_beta   90.00
_cell.angle_gamma   90.00
#
_symmetry.space_group_name_H-M   'P 1'
#
loop_
_entity.id
_entity.type
_entity.pdbx_description
1 polymer ?
#
loop_
_entity_poly.entity_id
_entity_poly.type
_entity_poly.pdbx_seq_one_letter_code
_entity_poly.pdbx_strand_id
1 'polypeptide(L)'
;MLLTKTAKKGPKTIAYIRVSSQRQVDEGQSIQSQKRRIREYAKFKGLTISNDDFIIEEGVSAGIPLWERLKGRLLKQKLASGDYGNLVSLKIDRMFRVTTDMLNTMDELADAGISIHIVDMNGEAVDTSTSMGRFFLTMIGAMAEMERGLISERTQEGMDQLRATHQK
;
A
#
# COMPACT_ATOMS: atom_id res chain seq x y z
N MET A 1 17.48 1.43 6.74
CA MET A 1 17.12 2.33 7.84
C MET A 1 15.80 1.84 8.40
N LEU A 2 15.79 1.40 9.66
CA LEU A 2 14.58 0.91 10.34
C LEU A 2 13.72 2.12 10.76
N LEU A 3 12.40 1.98 10.65
CA LEU A 3 11.48 2.93 11.27
C LEU A 3 11.50 2.67 12.78
N THR A 4 11.95 3.65 13.55
CA THR A 4 12.01 3.54 14.99
C THR A 4 10.75 4.07 15.64
N LYS A 5 10.32 3.44 16.73
CA LYS A 5 9.19 3.88 17.52
C LYS A 5 9.49 5.24 18.14
N THR A 6 8.96 6.30 17.57
CA THR A 6 9.06 7.64 18.13
C THR A 6 7.91 7.90 19.09
N ALA A 7 8.20 8.43 20.26
CA ALA A 7 7.23 8.64 21.35
C ALA A 7 6.12 9.66 21.04
N LYS A 8 6.21 10.41 19.94
CA LYS A 8 5.18 11.37 19.49
C LYS A 8 4.95 11.21 18.00
N LYS A 9 3.72 10.90 17.60
CA LYS A 9 3.26 11.05 16.21
C LYS A 9 3.43 12.50 15.78
N GLY A 10 4.14 12.74 14.68
CA GLY A 10 4.13 14.04 14.02
C GLY A 10 2.72 14.35 13.49
N PRO A 11 2.33 15.62 13.43
CA PRO A 11 1.00 16.02 12.96
C PRO A 11 0.85 15.91 11.45
N LYS A 12 1.96 15.72 10.69
CA LYS A 12 1.94 15.76 9.24
C LYS A 12 1.46 14.47 8.61
N THR A 13 0.91 14.61 7.43
CA THR A 13 0.47 13.52 6.56
C THR A 13 1.32 13.52 5.30
N ILE A 14 1.77 12.34 4.88
CA ILE A 14 2.47 12.14 3.61
C ILE A 14 1.58 11.28 2.69
N ALA A 15 1.56 11.58 1.40
CA ALA A 15 0.81 10.82 0.42
C ALA A 15 1.74 10.09 -0.56
N TYR A 16 1.37 8.87 -0.91
CA TYR A 16 2.03 8.11 -1.96
C TYR A 16 1.10 7.90 -3.14
N ILE A 17 1.57 8.32 -4.32
CA ILE A 17 0.88 8.17 -5.61
C ILE A 17 1.76 7.37 -6.54
N ARG A 18 1.18 6.38 -7.23
CA ARG A 18 1.86 5.63 -8.28
C ARG A 18 1.03 5.59 -9.56
N VAL A 19 1.67 5.88 -10.68
CA VAL A 19 1.10 5.72 -12.01
C VAL A 19 2.00 4.83 -12.87
N SER A 20 1.40 3.93 -13.66
CA SER A 20 2.14 3.16 -14.67
C SER A 20 2.24 3.96 -15.95
N SER A 21 3.35 3.83 -16.69
CA SER A 21 3.62 4.56 -17.95
C SER A 21 2.57 4.37 -19.05
N GLN A 22 1.75 3.31 -18.99
CA GLN A 22 0.74 2.98 -20.01
C GLN A 22 -0.67 3.49 -19.72
N ARG A 23 -0.94 4.08 -18.53
CA ARG A 23 -2.30 4.45 -18.10
C ARG A 23 -2.49 5.93 -17.77
N GLN A 24 -1.78 6.83 -18.43
CA GLN A 24 -2.03 8.27 -18.28
C GLN A 24 -3.34 8.75 -18.91
N VAL A 25 -4.10 7.88 -19.60
CA VAL A 25 -5.26 8.26 -20.43
C VAL A 25 -6.59 8.13 -19.71
N ASP A 26 -6.70 7.34 -18.64
CA ASP A 26 -7.96 7.23 -17.87
C ASP A 26 -8.08 8.41 -16.90
N GLU A 27 -9.05 9.29 -17.11
CA GLU A 27 -9.29 10.51 -16.32
C GLU A 27 -9.34 10.29 -14.80
N GLY A 28 -9.76 9.11 -14.33
CA GLY A 28 -9.82 8.76 -12.92
C GLY A 28 -8.49 8.33 -12.28
N GLN A 29 -7.43 8.10 -13.08
CA GLN A 29 -6.14 7.57 -12.59
C GLN A 29 -4.97 8.55 -12.74
N SER A 30 -5.21 9.74 -13.27
CA SER A 30 -4.16 10.77 -13.39
C SER A 30 -3.63 11.19 -12.02
N ILE A 31 -2.38 11.66 -11.99
CA ILE A 31 -1.74 12.21 -10.78
C ILE A 31 -2.62 13.31 -10.17
N GLN A 32 -3.19 14.18 -10.99
CA GLN A 32 -4.01 15.28 -10.53
C GLN A 32 -5.33 14.81 -9.88
N SER A 33 -5.97 13.81 -10.47
CA SER A 33 -7.17 13.20 -9.90
C SER A 33 -6.87 12.53 -8.56
N GLN A 34 -5.77 11.77 -8.46
CA GLN A 34 -5.34 11.15 -7.20
C GLN A 34 -5.04 12.21 -6.13
N LYS A 35 -4.29 13.27 -6.48
CA LYS A 35 -4.01 14.39 -5.56
C LYS A 35 -5.28 15.05 -5.04
N ARG A 36 -6.25 15.31 -5.92
CA ARG A 36 -7.53 15.93 -5.55
C ARG A 36 -8.27 15.05 -4.53
N ARG A 37 -8.48 13.76 -4.84
CA ARG A 37 -9.20 12.83 -3.96
C ARG A 37 -8.50 12.66 -2.61
N ILE A 38 -7.17 12.58 -2.59
CA ILE A 38 -6.40 12.51 -1.35
C ILE A 38 -6.56 13.79 -0.52
N ARG A 39 -6.57 14.98 -1.13
CA ARG A 39 -6.80 16.24 -0.41
C ARG A 39 -8.21 16.35 0.16
N GLU A 40 -9.22 15.94 -0.61
CA GLU A 40 -10.61 15.91 -0.14
C GLU A 40 -10.75 14.99 1.08
N TYR A 41 -10.17 13.79 1.01
CA TYR A 41 -10.12 12.87 2.14
C TYR A 41 -9.37 13.44 3.34
N ALA A 42 -8.18 14.01 3.14
CA ALA A 42 -7.38 14.61 4.20
C ALA A 42 -8.16 15.73 4.89
N LYS A 43 -8.83 16.60 4.13
CA LYS A 43 -9.69 17.67 4.66
C LYS A 43 -10.84 17.09 5.50
N PHE A 44 -11.52 16.06 5.01
CA PHE A 44 -12.61 15.38 5.73
C PHE A 44 -12.14 14.78 7.06
N LYS A 45 -10.94 14.19 7.08
CA LYS A 45 -10.34 13.56 8.26
C LYS A 45 -9.59 14.55 9.18
N GLY A 46 -9.52 15.83 8.85
CA GLY A 46 -8.74 16.82 9.60
C GLY A 46 -7.22 16.57 9.54
N LEU A 47 -6.74 15.91 8.48
CA LEU A 47 -5.32 15.63 8.26
C LEU A 47 -4.64 16.80 7.54
N THR A 48 -3.42 17.13 7.99
CA THR A 48 -2.61 18.20 7.37
C THR A 48 -1.64 17.61 6.35
N ILE A 49 -1.77 17.99 5.08
CA ILE A 49 -0.89 17.57 4.00
C ILE A 49 -0.49 18.78 3.15
N SER A 50 0.80 18.96 2.91
CA SER A 50 1.34 20.01 2.04
C SER A 50 1.59 19.50 0.61
N ASN A 51 1.88 20.43 -0.31
CA ASN A 51 2.23 20.03 -1.69
C ASN A 51 3.51 19.20 -1.77
N ASP A 52 4.48 19.47 -0.89
CA ASP A 52 5.79 18.80 -0.86
C ASP A 52 5.73 17.40 -0.21
N ASP A 53 4.57 17.07 0.37
CA ASP A 53 4.33 15.79 1.02
C ASP A 53 3.66 14.75 0.09
N PHE A 54 3.56 15.04 -1.20
CA PHE A 54 3.15 14.08 -2.21
C PHE A 54 4.37 13.39 -2.83
N ILE A 55 4.56 12.12 -2.52
CA ILE A 55 5.56 11.26 -3.15
C ILE A 55 4.93 10.62 -4.39
N ILE A 56 5.46 10.97 -5.56
CA ILE A 56 4.92 10.52 -6.84
C ILE A 56 5.93 9.59 -7.51
N GLU A 57 5.48 8.39 -7.84
CA GLU A 57 6.25 7.36 -8.54
C GLU A 57 5.61 7.07 -9.90
N GLU A 58 6.40 7.25 -10.95
CA GLU A 58 5.97 7.08 -12.33
C GLU A 58 6.71 5.92 -12.99
N GLY A 59 6.00 5.10 -13.78
CA GLY A 59 6.60 4.05 -14.58
C GLY A 59 7.12 2.83 -13.81
N VAL A 60 6.85 2.73 -12.52
CA VAL A 60 7.33 1.63 -11.67
C VAL A 60 6.24 0.61 -11.43
N SER A 61 6.58 -0.69 -11.53
CA SER A 61 5.66 -1.79 -11.24
C SER A 61 5.35 -1.89 -9.74
N ALA A 62 4.07 -2.12 -9.41
CA ALA A 62 3.68 -2.44 -8.03
C ALA A 62 4.20 -3.82 -7.55
N GLY A 63 4.70 -4.67 -8.45
CA GLY A 63 5.33 -5.95 -8.10
C GLY A 63 6.69 -5.81 -7.43
N ILE A 64 7.35 -4.64 -7.55
CA ILE A 64 8.55 -4.33 -6.78
C ILE A 64 8.11 -3.93 -5.38
N PRO A 65 8.69 -4.48 -4.28
CA PRO A 65 8.38 -4.10 -2.92
C PRO A 65 8.46 -2.59 -2.70
N LEU A 66 7.54 -2.03 -1.88
CA LEU A 66 7.42 -0.58 -1.72
C LEU A 66 8.76 0.07 -1.34
N TRP A 67 9.47 -0.51 -0.38
CA TRP A 67 10.73 0.05 0.12
C TRP A 67 11.95 -0.15 -0.81
N GLU A 68 11.81 -0.94 -1.87
CA GLU A 68 12.87 -1.13 -2.89
C GLU A 68 12.75 -0.12 -4.03
N ARG A 69 11.57 0.51 -4.21
CA ARG A 69 11.35 1.54 -5.23
C ARG A 69 12.11 2.83 -4.88
N LEU A 70 12.52 3.59 -5.90
CA LEU A 70 13.27 4.84 -5.71
C LEU A 70 12.49 5.84 -4.82
N LYS A 71 11.23 6.07 -5.16
CA LYS A 71 10.35 6.98 -4.39
C LYS A 71 9.85 6.34 -3.10
N GLY A 72 9.76 5.01 -3.04
CA GLY A 72 9.49 4.27 -1.81
C GLY A 72 10.58 4.45 -0.76
N ARG A 73 11.86 4.45 -1.16
CA ARG A 73 12.99 4.76 -0.26
C ARG A 73 12.93 6.20 0.27
N LEU A 74 12.60 7.16 -0.60
CA LEU A 74 12.39 8.55 -0.19
C LEU A 74 11.23 8.68 0.80
N LEU A 75 10.12 7.97 0.55
CA LEU A 75 8.98 7.88 1.47
C LEU A 75 9.44 7.35 2.83
N LYS A 76 10.16 6.21 2.85
CA LYS A 76 10.68 5.61 4.09
C LYS A 76 11.60 6.57 4.85
N GLN A 77 12.47 7.28 4.14
CA GLN A 77 13.37 8.29 4.74
C GLN A 77 12.58 9.44 5.38
N LYS A 78 11.56 9.96 4.69
CA LYS A 78 10.70 11.01 5.25
C LYS A 78 9.92 10.52 6.47
N LEU A 79 9.35 9.33 6.42
CA LEU A 79 8.63 8.72 7.56
C LEU A 79 9.54 8.52 8.78
N ALA A 80 10.81 8.19 8.54
CA ALA A 80 11.80 8.00 9.60
C ALA A 80 12.25 9.30 10.29
N SER A 81 11.90 10.49 9.75
CA SER A 81 12.17 11.77 10.44
C SER A 81 11.35 11.95 11.72
N GLY A 82 10.24 11.22 11.85
CA GLY A 82 9.31 11.34 12.98
C GLY A 82 8.26 12.46 12.83
N ASP A 83 8.31 13.24 11.75
CA ASP A 83 7.37 14.35 11.50
C ASP A 83 5.99 13.89 11.08
N TYR A 84 5.90 12.68 10.54
CA TYR A 84 4.69 12.14 9.91
C TYR A 84 4.04 11.07 10.79
N GLY A 85 2.75 11.23 11.04
CA GLY A 85 1.92 10.24 11.73
C GLY A 85 0.94 9.51 10.82
N ASN A 86 0.82 9.95 9.56
CA ASN A 86 -0.14 9.39 8.63
C ASN A 86 0.47 9.22 7.23
N LEU A 87 0.20 8.07 6.60
CA LEU A 87 0.50 7.77 5.20
C LEU A 87 -0.81 7.55 4.46
N VAL A 88 -1.06 8.29 3.39
CA VAL A 88 -2.28 8.22 2.59
C VAL A 88 -1.97 7.72 1.18
N SER A 89 -2.76 6.79 0.68
CA SER A 89 -2.77 6.40 -0.74
C SER A 89 -4.19 6.27 -1.26
N LEU A 90 -4.38 6.49 -2.57
CA LEU A 90 -5.72 6.41 -3.15
C LEU A 90 -6.26 4.98 -3.09
N LYS A 91 -5.47 4.00 -3.52
CA LYS A 91 -5.84 2.58 -3.56
C LYS A 91 -4.68 1.72 -3.08
N ILE A 92 -5.00 0.55 -2.54
CA ILE A 92 -3.99 -0.37 -2.01
C ILE A 92 -3.05 -0.90 -3.10
N ASP A 93 -3.56 -1.12 -4.32
CA ASP A 93 -2.78 -1.59 -5.47
C ASP A 93 -1.77 -0.55 -5.99
N ARG A 94 -1.85 0.69 -5.55
CA ARG A 94 -0.82 1.72 -5.78
C ARG A 94 0.43 1.46 -4.95
N MET A 95 0.24 0.97 -3.74
CA MET A 95 1.34 0.65 -2.82
C MET A 95 1.82 -0.78 -2.99
N PHE A 96 0.92 -1.74 -3.02
CA PHE A 96 1.23 -3.17 -2.93
C PHE A 96 0.57 -3.98 -4.05
N ARG A 97 1.27 -5.00 -4.53
CA ARG A 97 0.74 -6.07 -5.37
C ARG A 97 0.91 -7.43 -4.69
N VAL A 98 1.88 -7.53 -3.81
CA VAL A 98 2.21 -8.76 -3.08
C VAL A 98 1.76 -8.58 -1.63
N THR A 99 0.98 -9.53 -1.12
CA THR A 99 0.38 -9.45 0.21
C THR A 99 1.42 -9.47 1.32
N THR A 100 2.49 -10.25 1.16
CA THR A 100 3.57 -10.31 2.14
C THR A 100 4.26 -8.95 2.29
N ASP A 101 4.50 -8.23 1.17
CA ASP A 101 5.05 -6.86 1.21
C ASP A 101 4.09 -5.90 1.93
N MET A 102 2.80 -6.03 1.68
CA MET A 102 1.76 -5.23 2.34
C MET A 102 1.77 -5.47 3.86
N LEU A 103 1.70 -6.72 4.32
CA LEU A 103 1.63 -7.05 5.73
C LEU A 103 2.90 -6.60 6.48
N ASN A 104 4.08 -6.91 5.93
CA ASN A 104 5.35 -6.48 6.53
C ASN A 104 5.46 -4.96 6.62
N THR A 105 5.05 -4.25 5.58
CA THR A 105 5.07 -2.78 5.58
C THR A 105 4.07 -2.20 6.58
N MET A 106 2.89 -2.80 6.70
CA MET A 106 1.87 -2.37 7.67
C MET A 106 2.35 -2.55 9.11
N ASP A 107 2.97 -3.69 9.42
CA ASP A 107 3.53 -3.96 10.75
C ASP A 107 4.67 -2.96 11.08
N GLU A 108 5.58 -2.72 10.12
CA GLU A 108 6.66 -1.75 10.30
C GLU A 108 6.12 -0.32 10.55
N LEU A 109 5.08 0.10 9.83
CA LEU A 109 4.45 1.40 10.01
C LEU A 109 3.66 1.50 11.32
N ALA A 110 2.97 0.42 11.70
CA ALA A 110 2.24 0.36 12.98
C ALA A 110 3.21 0.45 14.17
N ASP A 111 4.34 -0.26 14.12
CA ASP A 111 5.38 -0.20 15.14
C ASP A 111 6.00 1.21 15.25
N ALA A 112 6.13 1.90 14.13
CA ALA A 112 6.56 3.30 14.09
C ALA A 112 5.45 4.29 14.53
N GLY A 113 4.24 3.83 14.80
CA GLY A 113 3.10 4.66 15.17
C GLY A 113 2.50 5.45 14.01
N ILE A 114 2.71 5.02 12.77
CA ILE A 114 2.21 5.66 11.55
C ILE A 114 0.94 4.94 11.10
N SER A 115 -0.15 5.69 10.92
CA SER A 115 -1.42 5.17 10.43
C SER A 115 -1.46 5.19 8.91
N ILE A 116 -1.99 4.13 8.30
CA ILE A 116 -2.22 4.03 6.85
C ILE A 116 -3.68 4.36 6.56
N HIS A 117 -3.90 5.19 5.55
CA HIS A 117 -5.21 5.54 5.04
C HIS A 117 -5.30 5.17 3.55
N ILE A 118 -6.24 4.31 3.20
CA ILE A 118 -6.59 3.98 1.82
C ILE A 118 -7.91 4.67 1.51
N VAL A 119 -7.90 5.62 0.57
CA VAL A 119 -9.03 6.52 0.30
C VAL A 119 -10.18 5.82 -0.42
N ASP A 120 -9.84 4.86 -1.28
CA ASP A 120 -10.81 4.14 -2.10
C ASP A 120 -10.52 2.64 -2.07
N MET A 121 -11.28 1.94 -1.26
CA MET A 121 -11.31 0.50 -1.20
C MET A 121 -12.75 0.04 -1.50
N ASN A 122 -13.03 -0.15 -2.80
CA ASN A 122 -14.37 -0.48 -3.30
C ASN A 122 -15.46 0.52 -2.89
N GLY A 123 -15.12 1.82 -2.88
CA GLY A 123 -16.03 2.91 -2.54
C GLY A 123 -15.98 3.37 -1.08
N GLU A 124 -15.26 2.66 -0.21
CA GLU A 124 -15.08 3.04 1.19
C GLU A 124 -13.61 3.34 1.50
N ALA A 125 -13.38 4.18 2.50
CA ALA A 125 -12.03 4.47 2.99
C ALA A 125 -11.67 3.55 4.17
N VAL A 126 -10.43 3.06 4.17
CA VAL A 126 -9.88 2.25 5.27
C VAL A 126 -8.80 3.05 6.00
N ASP A 127 -8.86 3.04 7.31
CA ASP A 127 -8.01 3.83 8.21
C ASP A 127 -7.46 2.94 9.32
N THR A 128 -6.16 2.65 9.31
CA THR A 128 -5.52 1.77 10.30
C THR A 128 -5.30 2.43 11.66
N SER A 129 -5.64 3.71 11.84
CA SER A 129 -5.70 4.31 13.18
C SER A 129 -6.81 3.67 14.03
N THR A 130 -7.81 3.06 13.37
CA THR A 130 -8.91 2.32 14.00
C THR A 130 -8.62 0.83 14.08
N SER A 131 -9.10 0.14 15.12
CA SER A 131 -8.99 -1.32 15.25
C SER A 131 -9.71 -2.05 14.11
N MET A 132 -10.85 -1.52 13.66
CA MET A 132 -11.63 -2.08 12.56
C MET A 132 -10.88 -1.97 11.24
N GLY A 133 -10.24 -0.83 10.95
CA GLY A 133 -9.43 -0.65 9.74
C GLY A 133 -8.22 -1.60 9.70
N ARG A 134 -7.53 -1.78 10.82
CA ARG A 134 -6.44 -2.76 10.94
C ARG A 134 -6.93 -4.19 10.70
N PHE A 135 -8.01 -4.58 11.36
CA PHE A 135 -8.62 -5.90 11.20
C PHE A 135 -9.00 -6.16 9.73
N PHE A 136 -9.65 -5.17 9.09
CA PHE A 136 -10.10 -5.29 7.71
C PHE A 136 -8.93 -5.51 6.72
N LEU A 137 -7.86 -4.72 6.84
CA LEU A 137 -6.68 -4.88 5.98
C LEU A 137 -5.94 -6.20 6.24
N THR A 138 -5.85 -6.64 7.51
CA THR A 138 -5.26 -7.94 7.86
C THR A 138 -6.08 -9.08 7.26
N MET A 139 -7.39 -9.00 7.31
CA MET A 139 -8.29 -10.01 6.75
C MET A 139 -8.14 -10.10 5.22
N ILE A 140 -8.09 -8.97 4.52
CA ILE A 140 -7.85 -8.94 3.06
C ILE A 140 -6.49 -9.56 2.72
N GLY A 141 -5.46 -9.25 3.50
CA GLY A 141 -4.15 -9.85 3.36
C GLY A 141 -4.20 -11.38 3.48
N ALA A 142 -4.83 -11.88 4.52
CA ALA A 142 -4.98 -13.32 4.75
C ALA A 142 -5.79 -14.01 3.63
N MET A 143 -6.86 -13.39 3.14
CA MET A 143 -7.63 -13.92 2.00
C MET A 143 -6.79 -14.01 0.72
N ALA A 144 -6.00 -12.99 0.41
CA ALA A 144 -5.15 -13.00 -0.76
C ALA A 144 -3.99 -14.01 -0.66
N GLU A 145 -3.52 -14.33 0.54
CA GLU A 145 -2.57 -15.44 0.76
C GLU A 145 -3.22 -16.81 0.57
N MET A 146 -4.42 -16.98 1.10
CA MET A 146 -5.19 -18.20 0.92
C MET A 146 -5.48 -18.46 -0.57
N GLU A 147 -5.91 -17.46 -1.33
CA GLU A 147 -6.13 -17.62 -2.78
C GLU A 147 -4.86 -18.05 -3.52
N ARG A 148 -3.70 -17.47 -3.17
CA ARG A 148 -2.41 -17.88 -3.76
C ARG A 148 -2.04 -19.31 -3.38
N GLY A 149 -2.27 -19.72 -2.14
CA GLY A 149 -2.08 -21.11 -1.68
C GLY A 149 -2.90 -22.08 -2.52
N LEU A 150 -4.20 -21.83 -2.69
CA LEU A 150 -5.09 -22.67 -3.50
C LEU A 150 -4.68 -22.75 -4.97
N ILE A 151 -4.21 -21.65 -5.57
CA ILE A 151 -3.70 -21.66 -6.94
C ILE A 151 -2.43 -22.51 -7.05
N SER A 152 -1.51 -22.40 -6.08
CA SER A 152 -0.28 -23.18 -6.03
C SER A 152 -0.56 -24.68 -5.90
N GLU A 153 -1.45 -25.06 -5.01
CA GLU A 153 -1.89 -26.46 -4.80
C GLU A 153 -2.47 -27.03 -6.09
N ARG A 154 -3.41 -26.35 -6.74
CA ARG A 154 -3.98 -26.80 -8.01
C ARG A 154 -2.94 -26.95 -9.12
N THR A 155 -1.96 -26.05 -9.17
CA THR A 155 -0.88 -26.10 -10.15
C THR A 155 0.01 -27.32 -9.89
N GLN A 156 0.34 -27.58 -8.62
CA GLN A 156 1.14 -28.74 -8.23
C GLN A 156 0.42 -30.06 -8.56
N GLU A 157 -0.87 -30.17 -8.20
CA GLU A 157 -1.69 -31.35 -8.52
C GLU A 157 -1.74 -31.62 -10.05
N GLY A 158 -1.92 -30.55 -10.84
CA GLY A 158 -1.91 -30.66 -12.31
C GLY A 158 -0.57 -31.15 -12.86
N MET A 159 0.55 -30.67 -12.31
CA MET A 159 1.89 -31.14 -12.70
C MET A 159 2.13 -32.59 -12.31
N ASP A 160 1.67 -33.02 -11.14
CA ASP A 160 1.84 -34.37 -10.68
C ASP A 160 1.00 -35.39 -11.50
N GLN A 161 -0.21 -34.96 -11.91
CA GLN A 161 -1.03 -35.77 -12.86
C GLN A 161 -0.35 -35.90 -14.22
N LEU A 162 0.25 -34.87 -14.77
CA LEU A 162 0.99 -34.89 -16.04
C LEU A 162 2.21 -35.86 -15.93
N ARG A 163 2.97 -35.80 -14.84
CA ARG A 163 4.11 -36.69 -14.59
C ARG A 163 3.68 -38.16 -14.52
N ALA A 164 2.57 -38.45 -13.83
CA ALA A 164 2.03 -39.82 -13.73
C ALA A 164 1.55 -40.37 -15.08
N THR A 165 1.09 -39.49 -15.98
CA THR A 165 0.62 -39.87 -17.33
C THR A 165 1.78 -40.18 -18.29
N HIS A 166 2.92 -39.50 -18.14
CA HIS A 166 4.11 -39.69 -18.98
C HIS A 166 5.02 -40.84 -18.52
N GLN A 167 4.75 -41.50 -17.39
CA GLN A 167 5.48 -42.67 -16.90
C GLN A 167 4.82 -44.01 -17.28
N LYS A 168 3.75 -44.00 -18.04
CA LYS A 168 3.12 -45.17 -18.67
C LYS A 168 3.46 -45.26 -20.16
#